data_396aea69b5eafc6692144034da8fad61
#
_entry.id   396aea69b5eafc6692144034da8fad61
#
_cell.length_a   1.000
_cell.length_b   1.000
_cell.length_c   1.000
_cell.angle_alpha   90.00
_cell.angle_beta   90.00
_cell.angle_gamma   90.00
#
_symmetry.space_group_name_H-M   'P 1'
#
loop_
_entity.id
_entity.type
_entity.pdbx_description
1 polymer ?
#
loop_
_entity_poly.entity_id
_entity_poly.type
_entity_poly.pdbx_seq_one_letter_code
_entity_poly.pdbx_strand_id
1 'polypeptide(L)'
;MTMDFADRVERVEPSATLAISNLASRLRADGVDVVDLSVGEPDFPTPANVVEAGKRAMDEGHTGYAPSNGIPALKEAIAEKLAADGLAYDADEVIVTPGAKQALYETFQALIDGGAGGGPGDEVVLLDPAWVSYEAMAKLAGGALSRVDLSAHGFQLEPALDELAEAVSDDTALLVVNSPSNPSGAVFGDAALAGVRDLAVDHDVTVVSDEIYEAITYGVEPTSLGTLDGMAERTVTVNGFSKAYSMTGWRLGYLAAPADLVAQAGKLHSHSVSSATHFVQHAGVEALRNTDEAVEEMRAAFESRRDMLVELFADHDVDVPVPDGAFYIMLPVDGDDQAWCESALEEAHVATVPGSAFGTPGFARLSYAASEARLREGVERLAAGDFL
;
A
#
# COMPACT_ATOMS: atom_id res chain seq x y z
N MET A 1 -39.52 -3.68 -2.16
CA MET A 1 -38.76 -4.94 -2.25
C MET A 1 -37.37 -4.63 -1.70
N THR A 2 -37.03 -5.07 -0.50
CA THR A 2 -35.68 -4.98 0.04
C THR A 2 -34.89 -6.12 -0.57
N MET A 3 -33.70 -5.83 -1.15
CA MET A 3 -32.79 -6.86 -1.59
C MET A 3 -32.03 -7.40 -0.37
N ASP A 4 -31.91 -8.71 -0.28
CA ASP A 4 -31.00 -9.34 0.69
C ASP A 4 -29.62 -9.37 0.08
N PHE A 5 -28.65 -8.78 0.78
CA PHE A 5 -27.24 -8.77 0.35
C PHE A 5 -26.48 -9.95 0.96
N ALA A 6 -25.33 -10.28 0.40
CA ALA A 6 -24.47 -11.32 0.97
C ALA A 6 -23.82 -10.80 2.26
N ASP A 7 -23.80 -11.60 3.32
CA ASP A 7 -23.26 -11.25 4.63
C ASP A 7 -21.85 -10.67 4.58
N ARG A 8 -21.01 -11.14 3.63
CA ARG A 8 -19.65 -10.64 3.47
C ARG A 8 -19.58 -9.15 3.07
N VAL A 9 -20.61 -8.62 2.37
CA VAL A 9 -20.67 -7.20 2.00
C VAL A 9 -21.07 -6.35 3.21
N GLU A 10 -21.90 -6.88 4.09
CA GLU A 10 -22.35 -6.20 5.31
C GLU A 10 -21.26 -6.12 6.39
N ARG A 11 -20.18 -6.94 6.27
CA ARG A 11 -19.02 -6.90 7.18
C ARG A 11 -18.03 -5.77 6.89
N VAL A 12 -18.17 -5.10 5.73
CA VAL A 12 -17.21 -4.10 5.26
C VAL A 12 -17.84 -2.71 5.29
N GLU A 13 -17.22 -1.81 6.03
CA GLU A 13 -17.62 -0.40 6.09
C GLU A 13 -17.11 0.39 4.86
N PRO A 14 -17.79 1.49 4.50
CA PRO A 14 -17.28 2.42 3.51
C PRO A 14 -15.91 2.97 3.93
N SER A 15 -15.01 3.16 2.96
CA SER A 15 -13.65 3.65 3.25
C SER A 15 -13.67 5.06 3.84
N ALA A 16 -13.11 5.24 5.04
CA ALA A 16 -12.97 6.52 5.71
C ALA A 16 -12.15 7.52 4.88
N THR A 17 -11.14 7.05 4.13
CA THR A 17 -10.35 7.89 3.23
C THR A 17 -11.21 8.49 2.11
N LEU A 18 -12.21 7.76 1.62
CA LEU A 18 -13.16 8.27 0.62
C LEU A 18 -14.12 9.30 1.21
N ALA A 19 -14.47 9.20 2.48
CA ALA A 19 -15.36 10.18 3.14
C ALA A 19 -14.72 11.56 3.19
N ILE A 20 -13.48 11.66 3.63
CA ILE A 20 -12.69 12.91 3.66
C ILE A 20 -12.50 13.45 2.23
N SER A 21 -12.11 12.60 1.27
CA SER A 21 -11.95 13.02 -0.13
C SER A 21 -13.24 13.57 -0.74
N ASN A 22 -14.39 12.98 -0.41
CA ASN A 22 -15.69 13.47 -0.86
C ASN A 22 -16.06 14.82 -0.23
N LEU A 23 -15.73 15.04 1.05
CA LEU A 23 -15.94 16.31 1.72
C LEU A 23 -15.04 17.40 1.12
N ALA A 24 -13.75 17.12 0.94
CA ALA A 24 -12.81 18.03 0.28
C ALA A 24 -13.26 18.40 -1.14
N SER A 25 -13.78 17.43 -1.90
CA SER A 25 -14.31 17.65 -3.25
C SER A 25 -15.54 18.57 -3.24
N ARG A 26 -16.44 18.45 -2.26
CA ARG A 26 -17.60 19.33 -2.09
C ARG A 26 -17.16 20.75 -1.79
N LEU A 27 -16.26 20.95 -0.81
CA LEU A 27 -15.74 22.27 -0.47
C LEU A 27 -15.09 22.96 -1.68
N ARG A 28 -14.31 22.24 -2.49
CA ARG A 28 -13.74 22.77 -3.73
C ARG A 28 -14.82 23.16 -4.74
N ALA A 29 -15.88 22.38 -4.88
CA ALA A 29 -17.00 22.70 -5.75
C ALA A 29 -17.73 23.99 -5.31
N ASP A 30 -17.74 24.30 -4.02
CA ASP A 30 -18.27 25.53 -3.43
C ASP A 30 -17.26 26.70 -3.49
N GLY A 31 -16.09 26.50 -4.12
CA GLY A 31 -15.09 27.55 -4.35
C GLY A 31 -14.07 27.72 -3.21
N VAL A 32 -14.04 26.81 -2.24
CA VAL A 32 -13.05 26.82 -1.16
C VAL A 32 -11.72 26.27 -1.68
N ASP A 33 -10.63 26.98 -1.41
CA ASP A 33 -9.27 26.47 -1.69
C ASP A 33 -8.82 25.51 -0.59
N VAL A 34 -8.89 24.21 -0.88
CA VAL A 34 -8.52 23.13 0.03
C VAL A 34 -7.10 22.65 -0.27
N VAL A 35 -6.23 22.66 0.74
CA VAL A 35 -4.95 21.97 0.72
C VAL A 35 -5.20 20.48 0.97
N ASP A 36 -5.06 19.64 -0.06
CA ASP A 36 -5.37 18.22 0.05
C ASP A 36 -4.11 17.40 0.31
N LEU A 37 -3.93 17.02 1.56
CA LEU A 37 -2.87 16.11 2.04
C LEU A 37 -3.41 14.72 2.36
N SER A 38 -4.65 14.41 1.92
CA SER A 38 -5.27 13.10 2.13
C SER A 38 -4.97 12.09 1.00
N VAL A 39 -4.53 12.59 -0.17
CA VAL A 39 -4.39 11.80 -1.39
C VAL A 39 -3.15 10.92 -1.34
N GLY A 40 -3.33 9.63 -1.62
CA GLY A 40 -2.24 8.64 -1.63
C GLY A 40 -1.72 8.35 -3.05
N GLU A 41 -1.42 9.40 -3.86
CA GLU A 41 -0.82 9.22 -5.19
C GLU A 41 0.29 10.24 -5.44
N PRO A 42 1.35 9.88 -6.19
CA PRO A 42 2.39 10.82 -6.58
C PRO A 42 1.81 12.01 -7.35
N ASP A 43 2.31 13.21 -7.08
CA ASP A 43 1.97 14.45 -7.81
C ASP A 43 2.82 14.68 -9.08
N PHE A 44 3.60 13.67 -9.44
CA PHE A 44 4.39 13.65 -10.65
C PHE A 44 3.59 13.02 -11.80
N PRO A 45 3.77 13.49 -13.05
CA PRO A 45 3.20 12.81 -14.20
C PRO A 45 3.91 11.45 -14.43
N THR A 46 3.21 10.52 -15.06
CA THR A 46 3.84 9.31 -15.60
C THR A 46 5.00 9.69 -16.53
N PRO A 47 6.19 9.05 -16.43
CA PRO A 47 7.32 9.35 -17.28
C PRO A 47 6.97 9.34 -18.77
N ALA A 48 7.52 10.30 -19.54
CA ALA A 48 7.11 10.53 -20.93
C ALA A 48 7.37 9.30 -21.85
N ASN A 49 8.49 8.59 -21.64
CA ASN A 49 8.80 7.36 -22.38
C ASN A 49 7.76 6.24 -22.13
N VAL A 50 7.26 6.13 -20.91
CA VAL A 50 6.20 5.18 -20.52
C VAL A 50 4.88 5.53 -21.23
N VAL A 51 4.52 6.82 -21.23
CA VAL A 51 3.33 7.32 -21.95
C VAL A 51 3.43 7.02 -23.44
N GLU A 52 4.58 7.28 -24.07
CA GLU A 52 4.80 7.03 -25.49
C GLU A 52 4.80 5.51 -25.80
N ALA A 53 5.30 4.65 -24.89
CA ALA A 53 5.21 3.21 -25.05
C ALA A 53 3.77 2.71 -25.05
N GLY A 54 2.93 3.24 -24.15
CA GLY A 54 1.49 2.93 -24.12
C GLY A 54 0.76 3.37 -25.41
N LYS A 55 1.04 4.59 -25.91
CA LYS A 55 0.49 5.10 -27.17
C LYS A 55 0.92 4.21 -28.34
N ARG A 56 2.20 3.90 -28.45
CA ARG A 56 2.75 3.02 -29.48
C ARG A 56 2.07 1.66 -29.47
N ALA A 57 1.89 1.06 -28.30
CA ALA A 57 1.20 -0.22 -28.16
C ALA A 57 -0.26 -0.17 -28.68
N MET A 58 -0.97 0.95 -28.45
CA MET A 58 -2.32 1.17 -29.03
C MET A 58 -2.27 1.29 -30.55
N ASP A 59 -1.31 2.03 -31.10
CA ASP A 59 -1.14 2.19 -32.56
C ASP A 59 -0.76 0.87 -33.25
N GLU A 60 -0.04 -0.01 -32.55
CA GLU A 60 0.34 -1.36 -32.99
C GLU A 60 -0.82 -2.38 -32.85
N GLY A 61 -1.96 -1.97 -32.30
CA GLY A 61 -3.15 -2.78 -32.19
C GLY A 61 -3.23 -3.68 -30.94
N HIS A 62 -2.44 -3.45 -29.92
CA HIS A 62 -2.50 -4.15 -28.64
C HIS A 62 -3.72 -3.70 -27.78
N THR A 63 -4.92 -3.75 -28.39
CA THR A 63 -6.20 -3.30 -27.80
C THR A 63 -7.18 -4.44 -27.52
N GLY A 64 -6.85 -5.67 -27.93
CA GLY A 64 -7.59 -6.88 -27.60
C GLY A 64 -7.19 -7.46 -26.23
N TYR A 65 -7.78 -8.60 -25.86
CA TYR A 65 -7.39 -9.31 -24.64
C TYR A 65 -5.92 -9.73 -24.68
N ALA A 66 -5.23 -9.50 -23.55
CA ALA A 66 -3.91 -10.07 -23.29
C ALA A 66 -4.05 -11.51 -22.75
N PRO A 67 -2.95 -12.28 -22.69
CA PRO A 67 -2.91 -13.49 -21.86
C PRO A 67 -3.32 -13.18 -20.42
N SER A 68 -4.06 -14.09 -19.78
CA SER A 68 -4.66 -13.85 -18.47
C SER A 68 -3.63 -13.37 -17.44
N ASN A 69 -2.57 -14.14 -17.23
CA ASN A 69 -1.54 -13.80 -16.24
C ASN A 69 -0.53 -12.73 -16.71
N GLY A 70 -0.77 -12.10 -17.85
CA GLY A 70 0.09 -11.06 -18.41
C GLY A 70 0.87 -11.46 -19.66
N ILE A 71 1.36 -10.46 -20.41
CA ILE A 71 2.20 -10.70 -21.60
C ILE A 71 3.57 -11.22 -21.18
N PRO A 72 4.19 -12.14 -21.95
CA PRO A 72 5.50 -12.72 -21.61
C PRO A 72 6.56 -11.64 -21.34
N ALA A 73 6.64 -10.63 -22.19
CA ALA A 73 7.64 -9.56 -22.06
C ALA A 73 7.55 -8.79 -20.74
N LEU A 74 6.35 -8.60 -20.17
CA LEU A 74 6.19 -7.95 -18.88
C LEU A 74 6.50 -8.89 -17.72
N LYS A 75 6.08 -10.15 -17.80
CA LYS A 75 6.40 -11.16 -16.79
C LYS A 75 7.92 -11.39 -16.68
N GLU A 76 8.62 -11.43 -17.82
CA GLU A 76 10.09 -11.50 -17.89
C GLU A 76 10.73 -10.26 -17.26
N ALA A 77 10.26 -9.05 -17.59
CA ALA A 77 10.80 -7.81 -17.03
C ALA A 77 10.55 -7.72 -15.50
N ILE A 78 9.42 -8.22 -15.00
CA ILE A 78 9.14 -8.32 -13.58
C ILE A 78 10.09 -9.31 -12.91
N ALA A 79 10.28 -10.50 -13.49
CA ALA A 79 11.21 -11.50 -12.96
C ALA A 79 12.68 -10.97 -12.96
N GLU A 80 13.09 -10.24 -14.01
CA GLU A 80 14.39 -9.57 -14.06
C GLU A 80 14.57 -8.56 -12.92
N LYS A 81 13.54 -7.73 -12.67
CA LYS A 81 13.54 -6.78 -11.53
C LYS A 81 13.63 -7.50 -10.19
N LEU A 82 12.77 -8.48 -9.95
CA LEU A 82 12.75 -9.25 -8.72
C LEU A 82 14.08 -9.97 -8.46
N ALA A 83 14.73 -10.49 -9.53
CA ALA A 83 16.05 -11.07 -9.43
C ALA A 83 17.14 -10.05 -9.05
N ALA A 84 17.01 -8.80 -9.50
CA ALA A 84 17.92 -7.72 -9.08
C ALA A 84 17.76 -7.38 -7.59
N ASP A 85 16.56 -7.58 -7.03
CA ASP A 85 16.26 -7.41 -5.60
C ASP A 85 16.58 -8.67 -4.77
N GLY A 86 17.16 -9.70 -5.40
CA GLY A 86 17.54 -10.97 -4.74
C GLY A 86 16.44 -12.02 -4.66
N LEU A 87 15.27 -11.79 -5.26
CA LEU A 87 14.14 -12.73 -5.29
C LEU A 87 14.24 -13.66 -6.50
N ALA A 88 14.09 -14.96 -6.28
CA ALA A 88 14.26 -15.98 -7.31
C ALA A 88 12.91 -16.50 -7.82
N TYR A 89 12.12 -15.61 -8.45
CA TYR A 89 10.88 -16.00 -9.13
C TYR A 89 11.08 -16.13 -10.63
N ASP A 90 10.55 -17.22 -11.18
CA ASP A 90 10.43 -17.37 -12.64
C ASP A 90 9.24 -16.54 -13.18
N ALA A 91 9.28 -16.21 -14.49
CA ALA A 91 8.18 -15.48 -15.11
C ALA A 91 6.81 -16.20 -14.99
N ASP A 92 6.78 -17.52 -14.82
CA ASP A 92 5.54 -18.28 -14.64
C ASP A 92 4.99 -18.21 -13.20
N GLU A 93 5.77 -17.71 -12.27
CA GLU A 93 5.40 -17.43 -10.89
C GLU A 93 4.89 -16.00 -10.69
N VAL A 94 4.58 -15.28 -11.77
CA VAL A 94 4.07 -13.92 -11.79
C VAL A 94 2.67 -13.86 -12.40
N ILE A 95 1.76 -13.12 -11.72
CA ILE A 95 0.46 -12.69 -12.28
C ILE A 95 0.44 -11.17 -12.36
N VAL A 96 0.22 -10.64 -13.56
CA VAL A 96 0.03 -9.22 -13.82
C VAL A 96 -1.42 -8.84 -13.59
N THR A 97 -1.67 -7.87 -12.70
CA THR A 97 -3.01 -7.51 -12.22
C THR A 97 -3.37 -6.05 -12.54
N PRO A 98 -4.66 -5.68 -12.50
CA PRO A 98 -5.11 -4.28 -12.56
C PRO A 98 -4.74 -3.48 -11.28
N GLY A 99 -3.44 -3.30 -11.04
CA GLY A 99 -2.85 -2.69 -9.86
C GLY A 99 -2.64 -3.68 -8.70
N ALA A 100 -1.72 -3.37 -7.79
CA ALA A 100 -1.39 -4.18 -6.62
C ALA A 100 -2.62 -4.52 -5.75
N LYS A 101 -3.62 -3.64 -5.69
CA LYS A 101 -4.87 -3.90 -4.96
C LYS A 101 -5.59 -5.16 -5.43
N GLN A 102 -5.59 -5.45 -6.73
CA GLN A 102 -6.18 -6.68 -7.27
C GLN A 102 -5.32 -7.90 -6.92
N ALA A 103 -4.00 -7.78 -6.95
CA ALA A 103 -3.08 -8.83 -6.50
C ALA A 103 -3.35 -9.22 -5.04
N LEU A 104 -3.44 -8.23 -4.15
CA LEU A 104 -3.80 -8.42 -2.74
C LEU A 104 -5.17 -9.10 -2.60
N TYR A 105 -6.19 -8.58 -3.28
CA TYR A 105 -7.53 -9.15 -3.21
C TYR A 105 -7.56 -10.63 -3.61
N GLU A 106 -6.89 -10.99 -4.71
CA GLU A 106 -6.80 -12.37 -5.19
C GLU A 106 -6.04 -13.26 -4.23
N THR A 107 -4.97 -12.75 -3.60
CA THR A 107 -4.20 -13.47 -2.57
C THR A 107 -5.07 -13.79 -1.35
N PHE A 108 -5.78 -12.80 -0.80
CA PHE A 108 -6.68 -13.01 0.33
C PHE A 108 -7.80 -14.01 0.00
N GLN A 109 -8.41 -13.89 -1.20
CA GLN A 109 -9.46 -14.81 -1.63
C GLN A 109 -8.94 -16.24 -1.91
N ALA A 110 -7.65 -16.41 -2.22
CA ALA A 110 -7.05 -17.71 -2.49
C ALA A 110 -6.61 -18.44 -1.21
N LEU A 111 -6.29 -17.69 -0.15
CA LEU A 111 -5.67 -18.23 1.07
C LEU A 111 -6.60 -18.27 2.27
N ILE A 112 -7.63 -17.44 2.31
CA ILE A 112 -8.53 -17.32 3.46
C ILE A 112 -9.83 -18.05 3.18
N ASP A 113 -10.19 -18.98 4.06
CA ASP A 113 -11.49 -19.66 4.05
C ASP A 113 -12.32 -19.24 5.28
N GLY A 114 -13.46 -18.67 5.04
CA GLY A 114 -14.38 -18.16 6.05
C GLY A 114 -15.10 -19.22 6.88
N GLY A 115 -14.41 -20.26 7.30
CA GLY A 115 -14.92 -21.31 8.20
C GLY A 115 -16.16 -22.02 7.68
N ALA A 116 -15.99 -23.14 7.01
CA ALA A 116 -17.12 -23.98 6.56
C ALA A 116 -17.98 -24.40 7.76
N GLY A 117 -19.22 -23.92 7.80
CA GLY A 117 -20.20 -24.27 8.84
C GLY A 117 -20.31 -23.28 10.02
N GLY A 118 -19.78 -22.04 9.88
CA GLY A 118 -19.98 -20.97 10.86
C GLY A 118 -19.00 -21.00 12.04
N GLY A 119 -17.89 -21.73 11.90
CA GLY A 119 -16.74 -21.62 12.80
C GLY A 119 -15.93 -20.34 12.54
N PRO A 120 -14.91 -20.04 13.38
CA PRO A 120 -13.96 -18.98 13.07
C PRO A 120 -13.30 -19.28 11.72
N GLY A 121 -13.17 -18.25 10.87
CA GLY A 121 -12.37 -18.33 9.66
C GLY A 121 -10.87 -18.33 9.99
N ASP A 122 -10.07 -18.51 8.95
CA ASP A 122 -8.64 -18.37 9.06
C ASP A 122 -8.26 -16.99 9.60
N GLU A 123 -7.22 -16.91 10.44
CA GLU A 123 -6.78 -15.66 11.03
C GLU A 123 -5.82 -14.91 10.10
N VAL A 124 -6.02 -13.59 10.03
CA VAL A 124 -5.13 -12.65 9.35
C VAL A 124 -4.54 -11.70 10.39
N VAL A 125 -3.21 -11.69 10.50
CA VAL A 125 -2.51 -10.76 11.37
C VAL A 125 -2.14 -9.49 10.59
N LEU A 126 -2.51 -8.33 11.14
CA LEU A 126 -2.21 -7.00 10.60
C LEU A 126 -1.32 -6.22 11.57
N LEU A 127 -0.37 -5.46 11.03
CA LEU A 127 0.49 -4.54 11.75
C LEU A 127 -0.10 -3.13 11.65
N ASP A 128 -0.65 -2.62 12.75
CA ASP A 128 -1.22 -1.29 12.79
C ASP A 128 -0.15 -0.20 13.04
N PRO A 129 -0.24 0.91 12.30
CA PRO A 129 -1.28 1.29 11.35
C PRO A 129 -1.21 0.49 10.04
N ALA A 130 -2.34 -0.11 9.67
CA ALA A 130 -2.46 -0.93 8.47
C ALA A 130 -3.31 -0.23 7.40
N TRP A 131 -2.91 -0.34 6.12
CA TRP A 131 -3.71 0.22 5.04
C TRP A 131 -5.14 -0.35 5.04
N VAL A 132 -6.11 0.55 5.01
CA VAL A 132 -7.55 0.27 5.21
C VAL A 132 -8.12 -0.90 4.40
N SER A 133 -7.52 -1.22 3.25
CA SER A 133 -8.04 -2.29 2.39
C SER A 133 -7.65 -3.68 2.85
N TYR A 134 -6.63 -3.88 3.68
CA TYR A 134 -6.26 -5.21 4.18
C TYR A 134 -7.36 -5.79 5.05
N GLU A 135 -7.85 -5.02 6.02
CA GLU A 135 -8.99 -5.41 6.86
C GLU A 135 -10.23 -5.73 6.01
N ALA A 136 -10.56 -4.86 5.05
CA ALA A 136 -11.70 -5.07 4.17
C ALA A 136 -11.57 -6.36 3.35
N MET A 137 -10.36 -6.68 2.84
CA MET A 137 -10.09 -7.89 2.07
C MET A 137 -10.20 -9.15 2.95
N ALA A 138 -9.65 -9.12 4.17
CA ALA A 138 -9.78 -10.21 5.14
C ALA A 138 -11.27 -10.48 5.47
N LYS A 139 -12.04 -9.45 5.80
CA LYS A 139 -13.48 -9.56 6.07
C LYS A 139 -14.27 -10.08 4.88
N LEU A 140 -13.95 -9.65 3.64
CA LEU A 140 -14.60 -10.16 2.41
C LEU A 140 -14.27 -11.63 2.17
N ALA A 141 -13.08 -12.08 2.49
CA ALA A 141 -12.67 -13.49 2.43
C ALA A 141 -13.25 -14.33 3.58
N GLY A 142 -13.74 -13.67 4.64
CA GLY A 142 -14.33 -14.32 5.82
C GLY A 142 -13.34 -14.63 6.92
N GLY A 143 -12.12 -14.07 6.85
CA GLY A 143 -11.07 -14.24 7.86
C GLY A 143 -11.38 -13.53 9.18
N ALA A 144 -10.82 -14.06 10.26
CA ALA A 144 -10.70 -13.37 11.54
C ALA A 144 -9.51 -12.41 11.49
N LEU A 145 -9.50 -11.40 12.35
CA LEU A 145 -8.43 -10.41 12.40
C LEU A 145 -7.76 -10.41 13.78
N SER A 146 -6.44 -10.49 13.76
CA SER A 146 -5.57 -10.16 14.90
C SER A 146 -4.74 -8.93 14.53
N ARG A 147 -4.44 -8.06 15.48
CA ARG A 147 -3.78 -6.76 15.20
C ARG A 147 -2.67 -6.51 16.21
N VAL A 148 -1.54 -6.01 15.71
CA VAL A 148 -0.40 -5.57 16.52
C VAL A 148 -0.22 -4.08 16.34
N ASP A 149 -0.39 -3.30 17.41
CA ASP A 149 -0.28 -1.83 17.36
C ASP A 149 1.18 -1.40 17.52
N LEU A 150 1.72 -0.78 16.48
CA LEU A 150 3.09 -0.26 16.46
C LEU A 150 3.21 1.20 16.92
N SER A 151 2.12 1.86 17.29
CA SER A 151 2.11 3.29 17.60
C SER A 151 3.01 3.65 18.79
N ALA A 152 3.02 2.81 19.83
CA ALA A 152 3.87 2.97 21.01
C ALA A 152 5.38 2.82 20.69
N HIS A 153 5.71 2.27 19.54
CA HIS A 153 7.06 1.95 19.10
C HIS A 153 7.55 2.85 17.96
N GLY A 154 6.91 4.01 17.76
CA GLY A 154 7.23 4.91 16.65
C GLY A 154 7.02 4.26 15.28
N PHE A 155 6.06 3.34 15.19
CA PHE A 155 5.70 2.55 14.01
C PHE A 155 6.78 1.57 13.54
N GLN A 156 7.79 1.28 14.35
CA GLN A 156 8.83 0.28 14.06
C GLN A 156 8.43 -1.10 14.60
N LEU A 157 8.70 -2.15 13.83
CA LEU A 157 8.30 -3.51 14.17
C LEU A 157 9.28 -4.21 15.13
N GLU A 158 10.58 -3.91 15.07
CA GLU A 158 11.58 -4.61 15.88
C GLU A 158 11.27 -4.59 17.39
N PRO A 159 10.90 -3.43 18.01
CA PRO A 159 10.57 -3.40 19.43
C PRO A 159 9.22 -4.06 19.77
N ALA A 160 8.37 -4.37 18.78
CA ALA A 160 7.06 -5.01 18.94
C ALA A 160 7.06 -6.50 18.56
N LEU A 161 8.23 -7.15 18.45
CA LEU A 161 8.32 -8.55 18.05
C LEU A 161 7.71 -9.50 19.09
N ASP A 162 7.74 -9.16 20.38
CA ASP A 162 7.09 -9.96 21.41
C ASP A 162 5.56 -9.92 21.25
N GLU A 163 4.99 -8.76 20.96
CA GLU A 163 3.55 -8.58 20.68
C GLU A 163 3.14 -9.31 19.39
N LEU A 164 4.00 -9.29 18.37
CA LEU A 164 3.77 -10.05 17.14
C LEU A 164 3.78 -11.57 17.43
N ALA A 165 4.71 -12.04 18.26
CA ALA A 165 4.78 -13.45 18.65
C ALA A 165 3.56 -13.91 19.47
N GLU A 166 2.93 -13.00 20.24
CA GLU A 166 1.68 -13.29 20.92
C GLU A 166 0.47 -13.34 19.98
N ALA A 167 0.53 -12.58 18.88
CA ALA A 167 -0.55 -12.49 17.90
C ALA A 167 -0.53 -13.60 16.85
N VAL A 168 0.65 -14.15 16.52
CA VAL A 168 0.80 -15.24 15.53
C VAL A 168 0.63 -16.60 16.23
N SER A 169 -0.16 -17.48 15.62
CA SER A 169 -0.43 -18.81 16.13
C SER A 169 -0.57 -19.82 14.98
N ASP A 170 -0.79 -21.10 15.32
CA ASP A 170 -1.08 -22.14 14.32
C ASP A 170 -2.43 -21.93 13.60
N ASP A 171 -3.29 -21.03 14.09
CA ASP A 171 -4.54 -20.62 13.43
C ASP A 171 -4.32 -19.45 12.45
N THR A 172 -3.13 -18.84 12.45
CA THR A 172 -2.78 -17.73 11.56
C THR A 172 -2.51 -18.25 10.15
N ALA A 173 -3.38 -17.91 9.21
CA ALA A 173 -3.20 -18.25 7.80
C ALA A 173 -2.34 -17.22 7.06
N LEU A 174 -2.43 -15.94 7.45
CA LEU A 174 -1.82 -14.84 6.71
C LEU A 174 -1.29 -13.75 7.65
N LEU A 175 -0.03 -13.36 7.47
CA LEU A 175 0.56 -12.16 8.05
C LEU A 175 0.81 -11.13 6.94
N VAL A 176 0.34 -9.90 7.12
CA VAL A 176 0.54 -8.81 6.15
C VAL A 176 1.64 -7.88 6.62
N VAL A 177 2.68 -7.76 5.82
CA VAL A 177 3.81 -6.85 6.04
C VAL A 177 3.87 -5.86 4.89
N ASN A 178 3.68 -4.56 5.17
CA ASN A 178 3.82 -3.47 4.22
C ASN A 178 5.01 -2.61 4.61
N SER A 179 6.10 -2.74 3.87
CA SER A 179 7.35 -2.00 4.11
C SER A 179 7.98 -1.61 2.76
N PRO A 180 8.16 -0.28 2.50
CA PRO A 180 7.73 0.87 3.32
C PRO A 180 6.23 0.97 3.53
N SER A 181 5.81 1.45 4.71
CA SER A 181 4.44 1.38 5.16
C SER A 181 3.57 2.56 4.68
N ASN A 182 2.33 2.27 4.37
CA ASN A 182 1.24 3.23 4.33
C ASN A 182 0.29 2.90 5.51
N PRO A 183 0.18 3.77 6.54
CA PRO A 183 0.36 5.22 6.47
C PRO A 183 1.63 5.79 7.13
N SER A 184 2.47 4.98 7.78
CA SER A 184 3.52 5.51 8.66
C SER A 184 4.81 5.93 7.95
N GLY A 185 5.06 5.40 6.75
CA GLY A 185 6.35 5.55 6.06
C GLY A 185 7.50 4.77 6.71
N ALA A 186 7.22 3.93 7.70
CA ALA A 186 8.23 3.11 8.34
C ALA A 186 8.80 2.07 7.36
N VAL A 187 10.10 1.86 7.42
CA VAL A 187 10.82 0.78 6.74
C VAL A 187 11.31 -0.19 7.80
N PHE A 188 10.92 -1.46 7.70
CA PHE A 188 11.31 -2.46 8.68
C PHE A 188 12.72 -2.98 8.39
N GLY A 189 13.59 -2.89 9.39
CA GLY A 189 14.98 -3.33 9.30
C GLY A 189 15.14 -4.86 9.38
N ASP A 190 16.37 -5.33 9.10
CA ASP A 190 16.71 -6.75 9.03
C ASP A 190 16.34 -7.54 10.29
N ALA A 191 16.49 -6.96 11.48
CA ALA A 191 16.13 -7.63 12.74
C ALA A 191 14.61 -7.86 12.85
N ALA A 192 13.80 -6.87 12.46
CA ALA A 192 12.34 -7.00 12.41
C ALA A 192 11.91 -8.08 11.42
N LEU A 193 12.48 -8.06 10.21
CA LEU A 193 12.17 -9.02 9.14
C LEU A 193 12.64 -10.46 9.50
N ALA A 194 13.76 -10.57 10.22
CA ALA A 194 14.20 -11.88 10.76
C ALA A 194 13.22 -12.42 11.81
N GLY A 195 12.66 -11.56 12.66
CA GLY A 195 11.61 -11.96 13.60
C GLY A 195 10.34 -12.42 12.89
N VAL A 196 9.91 -11.71 11.84
CA VAL A 196 8.78 -12.14 10.98
C VAL A 196 9.06 -13.50 10.36
N ARG A 197 10.27 -13.70 9.79
CA ARG A 197 10.67 -14.99 9.21
C ARG A 197 10.58 -16.11 10.23
N ASP A 198 11.13 -15.94 11.42
CA ASP A 198 11.18 -16.98 12.45
C ASP A 198 9.76 -17.42 12.83
N LEU A 199 8.85 -16.47 13.06
CA LEU A 199 7.44 -16.76 13.35
C LEU A 199 6.72 -17.42 12.17
N ALA A 200 6.94 -16.91 10.95
CA ALA A 200 6.31 -17.49 9.76
C ALA A 200 6.77 -18.91 9.47
N VAL A 201 8.04 -19.24 9.75
CA VAL A 201 8.58 -20.59 9.60
C VAL A 201 8.08 -21.51 10.72
N ASP A 202 8.08 -21.05 11.98
CA ASP A 202 7.70 -21.86 13.14
C ASP A 202 6.22 -22.25 13.13
N HIS A 203 5.33 -21.35 12.62
CA HIS A 203 3.87 -21.56 12.56
C HIS A 203 3.34 -21.88 11.15
N ASP A 204 4.22 -22.07 10.16
CA ASP A 204 3.87 -22.33 8.75
C ASP A 204 2.90 -21.27 8.15
N VAL A 205 3.11 -19.99 8.48
CA VAL A 205 2.29 -18.86 8.06
C VAL A 205 2.72 -18.36 6.68
N THR A 206 1.75 -18.07 5.81
CA THR A 206 2.01 -17.33 4.57
C THR A 206 2.13 -15.83 4.87
N VAL A 207 3.17 -15.19 4.29
CA VAL A 207 3.37 -13.75 4.46
C VAL A 207 3.05 -13.03 3.14
N VAL A 208 2.19 -12.03 3.20
CA VAL A 208 2.03 -11.04 2.13
C VAL A 208 3.04 -9.93 2.38
N SER A 209 4.04 -9.82 1.51
CA SER A 209 4.99 -8.71 1.48
C SER A 209 4.50 -7.67 0.46
N ASP A 210 3.83 -6.62 0.95
CA ASP A 210 3.38 -5.50 0.10
C ASP A 210 4.51 -4.48 -0.02
N GLU A 211 5.21 -4.52 -1.15
CA GLU A 211 6.42 -3.76 -1.44
C GLU A 211 6.17 -2.61 -2.41
N ILE A 212 4.93 -2.12 -2.50
CA ILE A 212 4.51 -1.10 -3.48
C ILE A 212 5.28 0.22 -3.37
N TYR A 213 5.94 0.48 -2.25
CA TYR A 213 6.75 1.67 -1.99
C TYR A 213 8.27 1.39 -1.95
N GLU A 214 8.74 0.20 -2.29
CA GLU A 214 10.14 -0.21 -2.15
C GLU A 214 11.15 0.77 -2.76
N ALA A 215 10.83 1.36 -3.93
CA ALA A 215 11.67 2.32 -4.63
C ALA A 215 11.62 3.75 -4.03
N ILE A 216 10.83 3.96 -2.99
CA ILE A 216 10.66 5.25 -2.33
C ILE A 216 11.13 5.11 -0.88
N THR A 217 12.45 5.11 -0.69
CA THR A 217 13.12 5.03 0.61
C THR A 217 14.15 6.14 0.76
N TYR A 218 14.50 6.49 1.99
CA TYR A 218 15.31 7.65 2.32
C TYR A 218 16.48 7.25 3.22
N GLY A 219 17.63 7.00 2.60
CA GLY A 219 18.87 6.65 3.31
C GLY A 219 18.89 5.24 3.91
N VAL A 220 17.89 4.42 3.61
CA VAL A 220 17.79 3.00 3.99
C VAL A 220 17.55 2.13 2.76
N GLU A 221 18.10 0.93 2.77
CA GLU A 221 17.88 -0.06 1.71
C GLU A 221 16.77 -1.02 2.21
N PRO A 222 15.65 -1.18 1.48
CA PRO A 222 14.62 -2.12 1.88
C PRO A 222 15.06 -3.55 1.59
N THR A 223 14.75 -4.47 2.50
CA THR A 223 14.95 -5.91 2.31
C THR A 223 13.64 -6.57 1.97
N SER A 224 13.56 -7.35 0.89
CA SER A 224 12.37 -8.14 0.59
C SER A 224 12.33 -9.42 1.45
N LEU A 225 11.19 -9.69 2.07
CA LEU A 225 11.00 -10.87 2.93
C LEU A 225 11.26 -12.19 2.21
N GLY A 226 10.91 -12.29 0.95
CA GLY A 226 11.13 -13.51 0.14
C GLY A 226 12.61 -13.88 -0.07
N THR A 227 13.55 -12.97 0.25
CA THR A 227 15.00 -13.24 0.17
C THR A 227 15.55 -13.98 1.38
N LEU A 228 14.81 -13.99 2.50
CA LEU A 228 15.26 -14.63 3.73
C LEU A 228 15.12 -16.14 3.67
N ASP A 229 16.00 -16.85 4.37
CA ASP A 229 16.00 -18.32 4.42
C ASP A 229 14.63 -18.85 4.90
N GLY A 230 14.03 -19.78 4.13
CA GLY A 230 12.73 -20.37 4.42
C GLY A 230 11.52 -19.49 4.06
N MET A 231 11.73 -18.32 3.42
CA MET A 231 10.64 -17.41 3.07
C MET A 231 10.19 -17.54 1.61
N ALA A 232 11.03 -18.02 0.71
CA ALA A 232 10.68 -18.11 -0.72
C ALA A 232 9.42 -18.96 -0.99
N GLU A 233 9.21 -20.03 -0.21
CA GLU A 233 8.06 -20.94 -0.34
C GLU A 233 6.79 -20.47 0.36
N ARG A 234 6.85 -19.37 1.14
CA ARG A 234 5.72 -18.86 1.95
C ARG A 234 5.46 -17.35 1.81
N THR A 235 6.17 -16.67 0.91
CA THR A 235 5.98 -15.24 0.66
C THR A 235 5.20 -15.01 -0.63
N VAL A 236 4.22 -14.10 -0.55
CA VAL A 236 3.57 -13.48 -1.69
C VAL A 236 4.08 -12.06 -1.79
N THR A 237 4.98 -11.80 -2.72
CA THR A 237 5.47 -10.46 -3.00
C THR A 237 4.46 -9.73 -3.88
N VAL A 238 3.92 -8.63 -3.37
CA VAL A 238 2.98 -7.77 -4.11
C VAL A 238 3.63 -6.43 -4.39
N ASN A 239 3.59 -6.03 -5.64
CA ASN A 239 4.15 -4.76 -6.07
C ASN A 239 3.38 -4.21 -7.29
N GLY A 240 3.79 -3.05 -7.82
CA GLY A 240 3.13 -2.45 -8.96
C GLY A 240 3.70 -1.13 -9.41
N PHE A 241 3.00 -0.52 -10.36
CA PHE A 241 3.51 0.63 -11.10
C PHE A 241 2.94 1.96 -10.59
N SER A 242 2.00 1.90 -9.64
CA SER A 242 1.25 3.07 -9.21
C SER A 242 2.11 4.14 -8.54
N LYS A 243 3.16 3.74 -7.79
CA LYS A 243 3.92 4.64 -6.92
C LYS A 243 5.25 5.04 -7.54
N ALA A 244 6.18 4.12 -7.69
CA ALA A 244 7.50 4.39 -8.26
C ALA A 244 7.47 4.99 -9.67
N TYR A 245 6.46 4.65 -10.46
CA TYR A 245 6.35 5.06 -11.86
C TYR A 245 5.21 6.08 -12.11
N SER A 246 4.59 6.61 -11.06
CA SER A 246 3.46 7.57 -11.17
C SER A 246 2.35 7.08 -12.12
N MET A 247 1.98 5.80 -12.01
CA MET A 247 1.02 5.14 -12.90
C MET A 247 -0.28 4.76 -12.17
N THR A 248 -0.76 5.57 -11.24
CA THR A 248 -1.96 5.23 -10.44
C THR A 248 -3.18 4.96 -11.32
N GLY A 249 -3.44 5.81 -12.31
CA GLY A 249 -4.57 5.70 -13.24
C GLY A 249 -4.43 4.60 -14.29
N TRP A 250 -3.23 4.07 -14.54
CA TRP A 250 -2.99 3.00 -15.52
C TRP A 250 -3.46 1.64 -15.04
N ARG A 251 -3.61 1.45 -13.71
CA ARG A 251 -4.07 0.21 -13.08
C ARG A 251 -3.19 -0.98 -13.44
N LEU A 252 -1.91 -0.94 -13.11
CA LEU A 252 -0.97 -2.02 -13.36
C LEU A 252 -0.21 -2.38 -12.06
N GLY A 253 -0.13 -3.67 -11.78
CA GLY A 253 0.60 -4.27 -10.67
C GLY A 253 0.80 -5.74 -10.88
N TYR A 254 1.33 -6.42 -9.90
CA TYR A 254 1.57 -7.86 -9.96
C TYR A 254 1.66 -8.49 -8.57
N LEU A 255 1.49 -9.79 -8.53
CA LEU A 255 1.98 -10.65 -7.46
C LEU A 255 3.04 -11.60 -8.03
N ALA A 256 4.01 -11.95 -7.21
CA ALA A 256 4.95 -13.05 -7.42
C ALA A 256 4.89 -13.97 -6.20
N ALA A 257 4.72 -15.26 -6.42
CA ALA A 257 4.49 -16.23 -5.36
C ALA A 257 4.86 -17.64 -5.84
N PRO A 258 4.96 -18.63 -4.92
CA PRO A 258 5.15 -20.03 -5.30
C PRO A 258 4.13 -20.50 -6.35
N ALA A 259 4.57 -21.39 -7.25
CA ALA A 259 3.80 -21.80 -8.43
C ALA A 259 2.42 -22.38 -8.11
N ASP A 260 2.25 -23.07 -6.99
CA ASP A 260 0.98 -23.63 -6.55
C ASP A 260 -0.02 -22.51 -6.16
N LEU A 261 0.43 -21.47 -5.46
CA LEU A 261 -0.40 -20.30 -5.16
C LEU A 261 -0.76 -19.55 -6.45
N VAL A 262 0.21 -19.30 -7.33
CA VAL A 262 -0.02 -18.66 -8.64
C VAL A 262 -1.09 -19.42 -9.43
N ALA A 263 -1.06 -20.75 -9.38
CA ALA A 263 -2.07 -21.58 -10.05
C ALA A 263 -3.48 -21.39 -9.45
N GLN A 264 -3.63 -21.15 -8.15
CA GLN A 264 -4.93 -20.90 -7.51
C GLN A 264 -5.39 -19.44 -7.72
N ALA A 265 -4.53 -18.46 -7.47
CA ALA A 265 -4.82 -17.05 -7.71
C ALA A 265 -5.16 -16.79 -9.19
N GLY A 266 -4.49 -17.47 -10.14
CA GLY A 266 -4.77 -17.38 -11.55
C GLY A 266 -6.18 -17.83 -11.96
N LYS A 267 -6.82 -18.74 -11.20
CA LYS A 267 -8.22 -19.08 -11.41
C LYS A 267 -9.13 -17.90 -11.04
N LEU A 268 -8.89 -17.28 -9.88
CA LEU A 268 -9.64 -16.10 -9.46
C LEU A 268 -9.44 -14.97 -10.46
N HIS A 269 -8.19 -14.70 -10.86
CA HIS A 269 -7.82 -13.69 -11.83
C HIS A 269 -8.57 -13.85 -13.16
N SER A 270 -8.55 -15.05 -13.76
CA SER A 270 -9.20 -15.32 -15.02
C SER A 270 -10.72 -15.13 -14.99
N HIS A 271 -11.36 -15.37 -13.84
CA HIS A 271 -12.81 -15.24 -13.68
C HIS A 271 -13.27 -13.88 -13.12
N SER A 272 -12.38 -13.08 -12.55
CA SER A 272 -12.70 -11.74 -12.01
C SER A 272 -12.42 -10.62 -13.01
N VAL A 273 -11.23 -10.63 -13.64
CA VAL A 273 -10.75 -9.52 -14.48
C VAL A 273 -10.34 -9.92 -15.91
N SER A 274 -10.24 -11.21 -16.19
CA SER A 274 -9.75 -11.80 -17.47
C SER A 274 -8.27 -11.54 -17.72
N SER A 275 -7.81 -10.29 -17.75
CA SER A 275 -6.41 -9.86 -17.88
C SER A 275 -6.27 -8.39 -17.55
N ALA A 276 -5.08 -7.94 -17.16
CA ALA A 276 -4.74 -6.52 -17.13
C ALA A 276 -4.76 -5.93 -18.56
N THR A 277 -4.97 -4.61 -18.65
CA THR A 277 -5.09 -3.90 -19.93
C THR A 277 -3.87 -4.09 -20.82
N HIS A 278 -4.06 -4.57 -22.05
CA HIS A 278 -2.99 -5.06 -22.92
C HIS A 278 -1.93 -3.97 -23.22
N PHE A 279 -2.34 -2.82 -23.77
CA PHE A 279 -1.39 -1.75 -24.10
C PHE A 279 -0.71 -1.16 -22.85
N VAL A 280 -1.34 -1.21 -21.68
CA VAL A 280 -0.75 -0.78 -20.41
C VAL A 280 0.41 -1.71 -20.01
N GLN A 281 0.30 -2.99 -20.28
CA GLN A 281 1.38 -3.94 -19.99
C GLN A 281 2.65 -3.64 -20.80
N HIS A 282 2.52 -3.18 -22.04
CA HIS A 282 3.67 -2.72 -22.85
C HIS A 282 4.32 -1.46 -22.24
N ALA A 283 3.51 -0.55 -21.72
CA ALA A 283 4.03 0.59 -20.97
C ALA A 283 4.75 0.16 -19.67
N GLY A 284 4.26 -0.89 -19.01
CA GLY A 284 4.92 -1.50 -17.85
C GLY A 284 6.31 -2.05 -18.15
N VAL A 285 6.51 -2.66 -19.30
CA VAL A 285 7.84 -3.10 -19.74
C VAL A 285 8.82 -1.92 -19.86
N GLU A 286 8.35 -0.83 -20.46
CA GLU A 286 9.15 0.41 -20.57
C GLU A 286 9.46 1.01 -19.19
N ALA A 287 8.47 1.03 -18.30
CA ALA A 287 8.61 1.54 -16.95
C ALA A 287 9.72 0.79 -16.19
N LEU A 288 9.73 -0.54 -16.23
CA LEU A 288 10.74 -1.35 -15.52
C LEU A 288 12.15 -1.23 -16.10
N ARG A 289 12.28 -0.95 -17.40
CA ARG A 289 13.59 -1.03 -18.08
C ARG A 289 14.27 0.31 -18.32
N ASN A 290 13.51 1.42 -18.35
CA ASN A 290 14.01 2.68 -18.90
C ASN A 290 13.55 3.93 -18.10
N THR A 291 13.27 3.81 -16.78
CA THR A 291 12.77 4.97 -15.99
C THR A 291 13.51 5.21 -14.68
N ASP A 292 14.65 4.57 -14.44
CA ASP A 292 15.40 4.68 -13.18
C ASP A 292 15.69 6.14 -12.79
N GLU A 293 16.07 6.98 -13.78
CA GLU A 293 16.34 8.40 -13.54
C GLU A 293 15.09 9.16 -13.06
N ALA A 294 13.92 8.92 -13.67
CA ALA A 294 12.68 9.57 -13.27
C ALA A 294 12.20 9.10 -11.88
N VAL A 295 12.40 7.83 -11.55
CA VAL A 295 12.12 7.26 -10.22
C VAL A 295 12.99 7.93 -9.18
N GLU A 296 14.30 8.06 -9.44
CA GLU A 296 15.25 8.68 -8.52
C GLU A 296 14.99 10.19 -8.34
N GLU A 297 14.65 10.93 -9.40
CA GLU A 297 14.24 12.34 -9.30
C GLU A 297 13.01 12.51 -8.40
N MET A 298 12.02 11.66 -8.55
CA MET A 298 10.81 11.67 -7.73
C MET A 298 11.12 11.29 -6.27
N ARG A 299 11.92 10.24 -6.04
CA ARG A 299 12.35 9.81 -4.71
C ARG A 299 13.07 10.95 -3.97
N ALA A 300 14.04 11.59 -4.62
CA ALA A 300 14.79 12.71 -4.05
C ALA A 300 13.90 13.91 -3.72
N ALA A 301 12.88 14.20 -4.55
CA ALA A 301 11.92 15.24 -4.26
C ALA A 301 11.05 14.90 -3.03
N PHE A 302 10.62 13.65 -2.88
CA PHE A 302 9.88 13.22 -1.69
C PHE A 302 10.76 13.27 -0.42
N GLU A 303 12.02 12.90 -0.51
CA GLU A 303 12.97 13.03 0.60
C GLU A 303 13.10 14.49 1.07
N SER A 304 13.32 15.42 0.13
CA SER A 304 13.37 16.86 0.42
C SER A 304 12.08 17.38 1.08
N ARG A 305 10.92 16.93 0.61
CA ARG A 305 9.61 17.34 1.18
C ARG A 305 9.39 16.76 2.57
N ARG A 306 9.82 15.51 2.81
CA ARG A 306 9.80 14.89 4.14
C ARG A 306 10.62 15.70 5.13
N ASP A 307 11.88 16.01 4.78
CA ASP A 307 12.79 16.75 5.64
C ASP A 307 12.23 18.13 5.97
N MET A 308 11.71 18.83 4.95
CA MET A 308 11.04 20.12 5.12
C MET A 308 9.85 20.04 6.07
N LEU A 309 8.98 19.02 5.96
CA LEU A 309 7.81 18.87 6.84
C LEU A 309 8.21 18.58 8.28
N VAL A 310 9.22 17.72 8.48
CA VAL A 310 9.75 17.42 9.82
C VAL A 310 10.29 18.69 10.48
N GLU A 311 11.04 19.52 9.75
CA GLU A 311 11.50 20.82 10.25
C GLU A 311 10.33 21.77 10.58
N LEU A 312 9.34 21.86 9.67
CA LEU A 312 8.17 22.73 9.90
C LEU A 312 7.35 22.32 11.13
N PHE A 313 7.15 21.03 11.37
CA PHE A 313 6.46 20.55 12.58
C PHE A 313 7.28 20.83 13.84
N ALA A 314 8.61 20.64 13.79
CA ALA A 314 9.50 20.96 14.89
C ALA A 314 9.50 22.46 15.25
N ASP A 315 9.35 23.36 14.27
CA ASP A 315 9.20 24.81 14.48
C ASP A 315 7.91 25.17 15.27
N HIS A 316 6.93 24.26 15.29
CA HIS A 316 5.69 24.37 16.05
C HIS A 316 5.69 23.48 17.32
N ASP A 317 6.86 23.00 17.78
CA ASP A 317 7.01 22.11 18.94
C ASP A 317 6.24 20.76 18.80
N VAL A 318 5.99 20.30 17.58
CA VAL A 318 5.35 19.01 17.27
C VAL A 318 6.41 17.99 16.87
N ASP A 319 6.55 16.93 17.66
CA ASP A 319 7.45 15.81 17.38
C ASP A 319 6.71 14.73 16.57
N VAL A 320 7.16 14.47 15.36
CA VAL A 320 6.58 13.49 14.45
C VAL A 320 7.56 12.34 14.21
N PRO A 321 7.10 11.08 14.18
CA PRO A 321 7.93 9.97 13.73
C PRO A 321 8.42 10.22 12.30
N VAL A 322 9.73 10.21 12.12
CA VAL A 322 10.36 10.52 10.81
C VAL A 322 10.19 9.32 9.88
N PRO A 323 9.52 9.46 8.72
CA PRO A 323 9.39 8.37 7.77
C PRO A 323 10.71 8.02 7.08
N ASP A 324 11.01 6.74 6.94
CA ASP A 324 12.16 6.23 6.19
C ASP A 324 11.78 5.87 4.74
N GLY A 325 10.49 5.95 4.37
CA GLY A 325 10.02 5.64 3.03
C GLY A 325 8.58 6.08 2.76
N ALA A 326 8.05 5.69 1.61
CA ALA A 326 6.76 6.11 1.07
C ALA A 326 6.67 7.63 0.92
N PHE A 327 5.49 8.23 1.06
CA PHE A 327 5.29 9.68 1.03
C PHE A 327 4.19 10.12 2.01
N TYR A 328 4.23 9.52 3.22
CA TYR A 328 3.28 9.81 4.31
C TYR A 328 4.00 10.12 5.60
N ILE A 329 3.37 10.93 6.43
CA ILE A 329 3.78 11.23 7.79
C ILE A 329 2.57 11.13 8.72
N MET A 330 2.77 10.60 9.92
CA MET A 330 1.75 10.48 10.97
C MET A 330 1.94 11.62 11.96
N LEU A 331 1.01 12.56 11.93
CA LEU A 331 0.96 13.70 12.86
C LEU A 331 0.21 13.27 14.12
N PRO A 332 0.80 13.33 15.32
CA PRO A 332 0.08 13.15 16.58
C PRO A 332 -1.00 14.24 16.73
N VAL A 333 -2.20 13.83 17.15
CA VAL A 333 -3.31 14.77 17.36
C VAL A 333 -3.99 14.50 18.70
N ASP A 334 -4.47 15.55 19.35
CA ASP A 334 -5.17 15.45 20.61
C ASP A 334 -6.64 15.05 20.42
N GLY A 335 -7.14 14.17 21.28
CA GLY A 335 -8.54 13.79 21.33
C GLY A 335 -8.98 12.81 20.23
N ASP A 336 -10.15 13.05 19.66
CA ASP A 336 -10.74 12.23 18.59
C ASP A 336 -10.15 12.65 17.24
N ASP A 337 -9.35 11.77 16.63
CA ASP A 337 -8.63 12.04 15.38
C ASP A 337 -9.57 12.22 14.18
N GLN A 338 -10.73 11.60 14.18
CA GLN A 338 -11.73 11.81 13.14
C GLN A 338 -12.34 13.22 13.25
N ALA A 339 -12.75 13.63 14.46
CA ALA A 339 -13.27 14.96 14.67
C ALA A 339 -12.21 16.03 14.39
N TRP A 340 -10.95 15.76 14.72
CA TRP A 340 -9.82 16.63 14.40
C TRP A 340 -9.66 16.80 12.87
N CYS A 341 -9.65 15.71 12.09
CA CYS A 341 -9.52 15.76 10.65
C CYS A 341 -10.71 16.49 9.98
N GLU A 342 -11.93 16.28 10.48
CA GLU A 342 -13.12 16.97 9.99
C GLU A 342 -13.03 18.48 10.26
N SER A 343 -12.66 18.89 11.48
CA SER A 343 -12.47 20.30 11.83
C SER A 343 -11.32 20.96 11.07
N ALA A 344 -10.17 20.29 10.92
CA ALA A 344 -9.05 20.78 10.14
C ALA A 344 -9.46 21.03 8.65
N LEU A 345 -10.33 20.19 8.10
CA LEU A 345 -10.84 20.38 6.75
C LEU A 345 -11.87 21.53 6.68
N GLU A 346 -12.79 21.64 7.62
CA GLU A 346 -13.85 22.65 7.62
C GLU A 346 -13.34 24.06 7.97
N GLU A 347 -12.41 24.17 8.94
CA GLU A 347 -11.96 25.43 9.51
C GLU A 347 -10.63 25.91 8.92
N ALA A 348 -9.63 25.02 8.81
CA ALA A 348 -8.32 25.34 8.25
C ALA A 348 -8.23 25.01 6.74
N HIS A 349 -9.21 24.33 6.17
CA HIS A 349 -9.24 23.89 4.77
C HIS A 349 -8.06 23.01 4.39
N VAL A 350 -7.64 22.14 5.32
CA VAL A 350 -6.58 21.14 5.10
C VAL A 350 -7.18 19.74 5.25
N ALA A 351 -7.13 18.95 4.18
CA ALA A 351 -7.62 17.58 4.18
C ALA A 351 -6.51 16.61 4.61
N THR A 352 -6.76 15.82 5.64
CA THR A 352 -5.89 14.75 6.17
C THR A 352 -6.72 13.48 6.38
N VAL A 353 -6.12 12.37 6.78
CA VAL A 353 -6.87 11.11 7.03
C VAL A 353 -6.69 10.69 8.48
N PRO A 354 -7.77 10.41 9.24
CA PRO A 354 -7.65 10.00 10.63
C PRO A 354 -6.90 8.66 10.77
N GLY A 355 -6.05 8.57 11.79
CA GLY A 355 -5.26 7.39 12.09
C GLY A 355 -6.11 6.19 12.51
N SER A 356 -7.26 6.45 13.14
CA SER A 356 -8.27 5.42 13.45
C SER A 356 -8.74 4.64 12.22
N ALA A 357 -8.74 5.26 11.02
CA ALA A 357 -9.01 4.57 9.77
C ALA A 357 -8.00 3.47 9.44
N PHE A 358 -6.81 3.54 10.01
CA PHE A 358 -5.72 2.58 9.86
C PHE A 358 -5.51 1.70 11.10
N GLY A 359 -6.42 1.76 12.08
CA GLY A 359 -6.32 1.04 13.35
C GLY A 359 -5.51 1.75 14.43
N THR A 360 -5.06 2.98 14.21
CA THR A 360 -4.17 3.70 15.12
C THR A 360 -4.74 5.08 15.45
N PRO A 361 -5.66 5.18 16.42
CA PRO A 361 -6.25 6.45 16.83
C PRO A 361 -5.21 7.38 17.48
N GLY A 362 -5.50 8.70 17.52
CA GLY A 362 -4.61 9.71 18.07
C GLY A 362 -3.58 10.26 17.08
N PHE A 363 -3.75 9.96 15.80
CA PHE A 363 -2.91 10.46 14.72
C PHE A 363 -3.74 10.93 13.52
N ALA A 364 -3.15 11.82 12.72
CA ALA A 364 -3.64 12.13 11.37
C ALA A 364 -2.55 11.82 10.34
N ARG A 365 -2.90 11.08 9.28
CA ARG A 365 -1.98 10.83 8.17
C ARG A 365 -2.01 12.01 7.21
N LEU A 366 -0.83 12.56 6.91
CA LEU A 366 -0.61 13.52 5.85
C LEU A 366 0.21 12.87 4.73
N SER A 367 -0.17 13.15 3.49
CA SER A 367 0.64 12.82 2.30
C SER A 367 1.49 14.02 1.92
N TYR A 368 2.77 13.82 1.66
CA TYR A 368 3.64 14.87 1.09
C TYR A 368 3.84 14.74 -0.42
N ALA A 369 2.98 14.00 -1.08
CA ALA A 369 2.85 13.98 -2.53
C ALA A 369 2.08 15.24 -3.03
N ALA A 370 2.63 16.41 -2.73
CA ALA A 370 2.15 17.71 -3.15
C ALA A 370 3.34 18.69 -3.29
N SER A 371 3.14 19.82 -3.97
CA SER A 371 4.24 20.79 -4.10
C SER A 371 4.66 21.35 -2.74
N GLU A 372 5.95 21.70 -2.57
CA GLU A 372 6.48 22.30 -1.33
C GLU A 372 5.68 23.52 -0.88
N ALA A 373 5.23 24.36 -1.83
CA ALA A 373 4.41 25.52 -1.52
C ALA A 373 3.07 25.14 -0.86
N ARG A 374 2.41 24.08 -1.36
CA ARG A 374 1.15 23.59 -0.78
C ARG A 374 1.36 22.90 0.56
N LEU A 375 2.48 22.20 0.74
CA LEU A 375 2.83 21.58 2.02
C LEU A 375 3.06 22.64 3.10
N ARG A 376 3.87 23.68 2.81
CA ARG A 376 4.07 24.80 3.74
C ARG A 376 2.75 25.52 4.07
N GLU A 377 1.95 25.80 3.07
CA GLU A 377 0.64 26.41 3.25
C GLU A 377 -0.28 25.55 4.13
N GLY A 378 -0.25 24.21 3.97
CA GLY A 378 -1.01 23.29 4.82
C GLY A 378 -0.61 23.38 6.28
N VAL A 379 0.69 23.36 6.58
CA VAL A 379 1.21 23.50 7.95
C VAL A 379 0.88 24.88 8.53
N GLU A 380 1.07 25.97 7.75
CA GLU A 380 0.71 27.34 8.19
C GLU A 380 -0.78 27.48 8.51
N ARG A 381 -1.67 26.87 7.71
CA ARG A 381 -3.12 26.88 7.97
C ARG A 381 -3.49 26.08 9.22
N LEU A 382 -2.88 24.92 9.43
CA LEU A 382 -3.08 24.11 10.65
C LEU A 382 -2.64 24.89 11.89
N ALA A 383 -1.46 25.50 11.86
CA ALA A 383 -0.96 26.32 12.95
C ALA A 383 -1.84 27.56 13.24
N ALA A 384 -2.30 28.25 12.20
CA ALA A 384 -3.19 29.42 12.35
C ALA A 384 -4.58 29.07 12.91
N GLY A 385 -5.01 27.81 12.76
CA GLY A 385 -6.28 27.29 13.26
C GLY A 385 -6.17 26.60 14.61
N ASP A 386 -5.02 26.69 15.30
CA ASP A 386 -4.73 26.02 16.59
C ASP A 386 -4.85 24.47 16.50
N PHE A 387 -4.45 23.89 15.35
CA PHE A 387 -4.39 22.43 15.13
C PHE A 387 -3.00 21.81 15.38
N LEU A 388 -1.98 22.64 15.64
CA LEU A 388 -0.61 22.22 15.96
C LEU A 388 -0.20 22.69 17.34
#